data_1789e85b442451f0b944ce5d67cfffa3
#
_entry.id   1789e85b442451f0b944ce5d67cfffa3
#
_cell.length_a   1.000
_cell.length_b   1.000
_cell.length_c   1.000
_cell.angle_alpha   90.00
_cell.angle_beta   90.00
_cell.angle_gamma   90.00
#
_symmetry.space_group_name_H-M   'P 1'
#
loop_
_entity.id
_entity.type
_entity.pdbx_description
1 polymer ?
#
loop_
_entity_poly.entity_id
_entity_poly.type
_entity_poly.pdbx_seq_one_letter_code
_entity_poly.pdbx_strand_id
1 'polypeptide(L)'
;MRIYNNFDEVGEIRNAVVTTGSFDGVHIGHKVILQHLRNHANETGGETVLITFHPHPRKVLYPETAGKGLYLINSQREKIYLLEKAGLDNLIIVEFTREFSQITSVDFVKNILLNKLHARKIVIGFNHHFGHNREGDYEALRKLGMESGFEVEEIPEQDIHNESVSSTKIRKSLLEGNMQKANAYLDHFYLIMGPAKPSNILLAEIGFPSYTISIEEDCKLVPPNGVYAVTVDGGSEPQKGMCFVRKNEESPIDTLVEVHLTENQEILDNKILSLYFHKRLREEKTIATVEDLKKQLQLDKSQID
;
A
#
# COMPACT_ATOMS: atom_id res chain seq x y z
N MET A 1 3.82 -15.52 -5.49
CA MET A 1 2.62 -14.90 -6.13
C MET A 1 2.85 -14.76 -7.63
N ARG A 2 1.88 -15.13 -8.49
CA ARG A 2 1.91 -14.84 -9.95
C ARG A 2 1.27 -13.47 -10.18
N ILE A 3 1.87 -12.66 -11.06
CA ILE A 3 1.40 -11.31 -11.37
C ILE A 3 1.07 -11.24 -12.86
N TYR A 4 -0.10 -10.71 -13.19
CA TYR A 4 -0.59 -10.51 -14.54
C TYR A 4 -0.97 -9.03 -14.74
N ASN A 5 -0.59 -8.43 -15.88
CA ASN A 5 -0.84 -7.02 -16.16
C ASN A 5 -2.15 -6.78 -16.95
N ASN A 6 -2.79 -7.84 -17.36
CA ASN A 6 -4.11 -7.82 -17.99
C ASN A 6 -4.76 -9.21 -17.90
N PHE A 7 -6.01 -9.32 -18.34
CA PHE A 7 -6.73 -10.58 -18.32
C PHE A 7 -6.26 -11.59 -19.39
N ASP A 8 -5.59 -11.16 -20.47
CA ASP A 8 -5.16 -12.04 -21.55
C ASP A 8 -3.89 -12.82 -21.20
N GLU A 9 -3.13 -12.33 -20.22
CA GLU A 9 -1.97 -13.03 -19.68
C GLU A 9 -2.34 -14.16 -18.72
N VAL A 10 -3.60 -14.17 -18.22
CA VAL A 10 -4.01 -15.12 -17.19
C VAL A 10 -4.17 -16.51 -17.80
N GLY A 11 -3.37 -17.45 -17.31
CA GLY A 11 -3.51 -18.87 -17.60
C GLY A 11 -4.61 -19.54 -16.77
N GLU A 12 -4.62 -20.86 -16.79
CA GLU A 12 -5.56 -21.64 -15.95
C GLU A 12 -5.31 -21.41 -14.46
N ILE A 13 -6.37 -21.03 -13.74
CA ILE A 13 -6.39 -20.91 -12.28
C ILE A 13 -7.36 -21.95 -11.73
N ARG A 14 -6.84 -22.83 -10.88
CA ARG A 14 -7.63 -23.95 -10.34
C ARG A 14 -8.61 -23.45 -9.27
N ASN A 15 -9.91 -23.79 -9.41
CA ASN A 15 -10.96 -23.46 -8.43
C ASN A 15 -10.83 -22.03 -7.87
N ALA A 16 -10.76 -21.03 -8.75
CA ALA A 16 -10.43 -19.66 -8.39
C ALA A 16 -11.39 -19.09 -7.34
N VAL A 17 -10.82 -18.59 -6.23
CA VAL A 17 -11.51 -17.80 -5.19
C VAL A 17 -11.09 -16.35 -5.38
N VAL A 18 -12.02 -15.51 -5.78
CA VAL A 18 -11.73 -14.19 -6.35
C VAL A 18 -12.21 -13.06 -5.46
N THR A 19 -11.43 -12.00 -5.34
CA THR A 19 -11.87 -10.69 -4.85
C THR A 19 -11.43 -9.58 -5.81
N THR A 20 -12.06 -8.42 -5.70
CA THR A 20 -11.71 -7.24 -6.51
C THR A 20 -11.70 -5.98 -5.66
N GLY A 21 -10.78 -5.08 -5.95
CA GLY A 21 -10.68 -3.81 -5.24
C GLY A 21 -9.34 -3.10 -5.41
N SER A 22 -9.27 -1.84 -4.99
CA SER A 22 -8.03 -1.06 -5.05
C SER A 22 -6.96 -1.55 -4.08
N PHE A 23 -7.35 -2.13 -2.96
CA PHE A 23 -6.48 -2.64 -1.90
C PHE A 23 -5.39 -1.66 -1.47
N ASP A 24 -5.72 -0.37 -1.48
CA ASP A 24 -4.79 0.67 -1.08
C ASP A 24 -4.56 0.66 0.43
N GLY A 25 -3.32 0.44 0.84
CA GLY A 25 -2.88 0.25 2.22
C GLY A 25 -2.81 -1.19 2.68
N VAL A 26 -3.41 -2.17 1.98
CA VAL A 26 -3.51 -3.57 2.41
C VAL A 26 -3.81 -3.69 3.92
N HIS A 27 -4.73 -2.85 4.39
CA HIS A 27 -5.09 -2.67 5.80
C HIS A 27 -5.85 -3.87 6.37
N ILE A 28 -6.14 -3.86 7.68
CA ILE A 28 -6.76 -4.98 8.40
C ILE A 28 -8.02 -5.51 7.71
N GLY A 29 -8.90 -4.64 7.20
CA GLY A 29 -10.08 -5.06 6.44
C GLY A 29 -9.74 -5.83 5.16
N HIS A 30 -8.70 -5.41 4.45
CA HIS A 30 -8.21 -6.14 3.27
C HIS A 30 -7.60 -7.50 3.68
N LYS A 31 -6.84 -7.56 4.78
CA LYS A 31 -6.24 -8.79 5.28
C LYS A 31 -7.29 -9.83 5.67
N VAL A 32 -8.40 -9.40 6.27
CA VAL A 32 -9.52 -10.31 6.58
C VAL A 32 -10.10 -10.91 5.30
N ILE A 33 -10.32 -10.11 4.25
CA ILE A 33 -10.76 -10.61 2.95
C ILE A 33 -9.76 -11.64 2.39
N LEU A 34 -8.46 -11.32 2.40
CA LEU A 34 -7.40 -12.22 1.93
C LEU A 34 -7.36 -13.54 2.74
N GLN A 35 -7.61 -13.46 4.04
CA GLN A 35 -7.68 -14.65 4.89
C GLN A 35 -8.87 -15.54 4.53
N HIS A 36 -10.05 -14.98 4.27
CA HIS A 36 -11.22 -15.72 3.82
C HIS A 36 -10.99 -16.36 2.43
N LEU A 37 -10.39 -15.61 1.49
CA LEU A 37 -9.97 -16.17 0.20
C LEU A 37 -9.10 -17.40 0.38
N ARG A 38 -8.08 -17.30 1.24
CA ARG A 38 -7.15 -18.41 1.51
C ARG A 38 -7.84 -19.60 2.14
N ASN A 39 -8.72 -19.37 3.12
CA ASN A 39 -9.46 -20.45 3.77
C ASN A 39 -10.27 -21.24 2.74
N HIS A 40 -11.04 -20.57 1.89
CA HIS A 40 -11.83 -21.22 0.85
C HIS A 40 -10.98 -21.88 -0.24
N ALA A 41 -9.88 -21.27 -0.63
CA ALA A 41 -8.94 -21.89 -1.57
C ALA A 41 -8.37 -23.21 -1.00
N ASN A 42 -8.00 -23.23 0.29
CA ASN A 42 -7.52 -24.43 0.95
C ASN A 42 -8.59 -25.54 1.03
N GLU A 43 -9.83 -25.18 1.35
CA GLU A 43 -10.96 -26.12 1.44
C GLU A 43 -11.27 -26.80 0.10
N THR A 44 -11.12 -26.06 -1.00
CA THR A 44 -11.46 -26.53 -2.36
C THR A 44 -10.25 -27.01 -3.18
N GLY A 45 -9.05 -26.95 -2.60
CA GLY A 45 -7.80 -27.17 -3.33
C GLY A 45 -7.62 -26.15 -4.47
N GLY A 46 -8.12 -24.93 -4.28
CA GLY A 46 -8.13 -23.84 -5.23
C GLY A 46 -6.98 -22.86 -5.03
N GLU A 47 -7.06 -21.72 -5.72
CA GLU A 47 -6.10 -20.63 -5.68
C GLU A 47 -6.80 -19.30 -5.45
N THR A 48 -6.14 -18.42 -4.69
CA THR A 48 -6.62 -17.06 -4.42
C THR A 48 -6.31 -16.11 -5.57
N VAL A 49 -7.26 -15.23 -5.89
CA VAL A 49 -7.13 -14.23 -6.95
C VAL A 49 -7.58 -12.86 -6.46
N LEU A 50 -6.73 -11.87 -6.59
CA LEU A 50 -7.11 -10.47 -6.43
C LEU A 50 -7.03 -9.75 -7.78
N ILE A 51 -8.13 -9.11 -8.17
CA ILE A 51 -8.17 -8.16 -9.28
C ILE A 51 -8.03 -6.76 -8.69
N THR A 52 -6.95 -6.07 -9.03
CA THR A 52 -6.71 -4.67 -8.62
C THR A 52 -6.50 -3.78 -9.83
N PHE A 53 -6.50 -2.48 -9.61
CA PHE A 53 -6.53 -1.48 -10.66
C PHE A 53 -5.34 -0.51 -10.56
N HIS A 54 -4.76 -0.21 -11.70
CA HIS A 54 -3.76 0.85 -11.85
C HIS A 54 -3.96 1.56 -13.22
N PRO A 55 -4.06 2.93 -13.25
CA PRO A 55 -4.14 3.87 -12.11
C PRO A 55 -5.36 3.62 -11.21
N HIS A 56 -5.34 4.22 -10.02
CA HIS A 56 -6.46 4.12 -9.08
C HIS A 56 -7.76 4.67 -9.68
N PRO A 57 -8.92 3.96 -9.59
CA PRO A 57 -10.17 4.35 -10.25
C PRO A 57 -10.62 5.80 -10.01
N ARG A 58 -10.47 6.31 -8.78
CA ARG A 58 -10.83 7.70 -8.47
C ARG A 58 -10.00 8.72 -9.24
N LYS A 59 -8.73 8.42 -9.55
CA LYS A 59 -7.86 9.33 -10.32
C LYS A 59 -8.31 9.42 -11.78
N VAL A 60 -8.84 8.35 -12.33
CA VAL A 60 -9.32 8.29 -13.72
C VAL A 60 -10.72 8.87 -13.88
N LEU A 61 -11.63 8.51 -12.96
CA LEU A 61 -13.03 8.92 -13.05
C LEU A 61 -13.28 10.37 -12.60
N TYR A 62 -12.52 10.82 -11.61
CA TYR A 62 -12.75 12.11 -10.95
C TYR A 62 -11.45 12.94 -10.83
N PRO A 63 -10.69 13.16 -11.93
CA PRO A 63 -9.37 13.78 -11.89
C PRO A 63 -9.39 15.19 -11.31
N GLU A 64 -10.47 15.95 -11.51
CA GLU A 64 -10.60 17.34 -11.05
C GLU A 64 -11.24 17.47 -9.65
N THR A 65 -11.74 16.39 -9.07
CA THR A 65 -12.43 16.40 -7.77
C THR A 65 -11.85 15.36 -6.80
N ALA A 66 -12.51 14.23 -6.61
CA ALA A 66 -12.11 13.19 -5.65
C ALA A 66 -10.77 12.47 -5.97
N GLY A 67 -10.31 12.56 -7.21
CA GLY A 67 -8.99 12.07 -7.64
C GLY A 67 -7.90 13.13 -7.60
N LYS A 68 -8.28 14.43 -7.56
CA LYS A 68 -7.35 15.54 -7.47
C LYS A 68 -6.67 15.51 -6.10
N GLY A 69 -5.34 15.47 -6.11
CA GLY A 69 -4.57 15.38 -4.85
C GLY A 69 -4.80 14.08 -4.06
N LEU A 70 -5.36 13.04 -4.68
CA LEU A 70 -5.44 11.73 -4.04
C LEU A 70 -4.04 11.10 -3.99
N TYR A 71 -3.46 11.08 -2.81
CA TYR A 71 -2.25 10.31 -2.53
C TYR A 71 -2.62 8.89 -2.09
N LEU A 72 -1.89 7.89 -2.60
CA LEU A 72 -2.08 6.48 -2.29
C LEU A 72 -1.20 6.07 -1.11
N ILE A 73 -1.74 5.24 -0.24
CA ILE A 73 -1.03 4.73 0.93
C ILE A 73 0.18 3.90 0.50
N ASN A 74 0.00 3.10 -0.55
CA ASN A 74 1.08 2.30 -1.12
C ASN A 74 1.37 2.68 -2.57
N SER A 75 2.65 2.66 -2.96
CA SER A 75 3.05 2.53 -4.36
C SER A 75 2.65 1.14 -4.89
N GLN A 76 2.71 0.94 -6.20
CA GLN A 76 2.41 -0.36 -6.81
C GLN A 76 3.40 -1.43 -6.33
N ARG A 77 4.69 -1.09 -6.22
CA ARG A 77 5.74 -1.96 -5.66
C ARG A 77 5.41 -2.41 -4.23
N GLU A 78 5.06 -1.48 -3.38
CA GLU A 78 4.70 -1.74 -1.99
C GLU A 78 3.44 -2.59 -1.85
N LYS A 79 2.43 -2.33 -2.68
CA LYS A 79 1.20 -3.12 -2.71
C LYS A 79 1.49 -4.58 -3.11
N ILE A 80 2.26 -4.80 -4.15
CA ILE A 80 2.68 -6.13 -4.60
C ILE A 80 3.41 -6.86 -3.46
N TYR A 81 4.38 -6.20 -2.84
CA TYR A 81 5.13 -6.76 -1.72
C TYR A 81 4.24 -7.18 -0.53
N LEU A 82 3.29 -6.32 -0.13
CA LEU A 82 2.38 -6.60 0.98
C LEU A 82 1.41 -7.74 0.66
N LEU A 83 0.90 -7.81 -0.58
CA LEU A 83 0.01 -8.87 -1.03
C LEU A 83 0.74 -10.22 -1.11
N GLU A 84 1.99 -10.22 -1.57
CA GLU A 84 2.84 -11.41 -1.57
C GLU A 84 3.09 -11.92 -0.14
N LYS A 85 3.44 -11.02 0.79
CA LYS A 85 3.56 -11.36 2.22
C LYS A 85 2.25 -11.86 2.84
N ALA A 86 1.11 -11.33 2.39
CA ALA A 86 -0.20 -11.84 2.79
C ALA A 86 -0.53 -13.21 2.17
N GLY A 87 0.33 -13.71 1.26
CA GLY A 87 0.28 -15.04 0.65
C GLY A 87 -0.81 -15.19 -0.40
N LEU A 88 -1.09 -14.14 -1.16
CA LEU A 88 -1.91 -14.21 -2.35
C LEU A 88 -1.24 -15.06 -3.44
N ASP A 89 -2.00 -15.92 -4.13
CA ASP A 89 -1.46 -16.76 -5.20
C ASP A 89 -1.38 -16.02 -6.53
N ASN A 90 -2.43 -15.27 -6.87
CA ASN A 90 -2.57 -14.60 -8.17
C ASN A 90 -3.02 -13.14 -8.00
N LEU A 91 -2.26 -12.21 -8.58
CA LEU A 91 -2.57 -10.80 -8.64
C LEU A 91 -2.76 -10.37 -10.09
N ILE A 92 -3.94 -9.86 -10.43
CA ILE A 92 -4.25 -9.30 -11.74
C ILE A 92 -4.33 -7.77 -11.59
N ILE A 93 -3.43 -7.06 -12.26
CA ILE A 93 -3.35 -5.59 -12.25
C ILE A 93 -3.96 -5.11 -13.55
N VAL A 94 -5.18 -4.61 -13.49
CA VAL A 94 -5.91 -4.14 -14.65
C VAL A 94 -5.65 -2.66 -14.87
N GLU A 95 -5.33 -2.27 -16.09
CA GLU A 95 -5.33 -0.87 -16.48
C GLU A 95 -6.75 -0.31 -16.36
N PHE A 96 -6.95 0.62 -15.43
CA PHE A 96 -8.26 1.24 -15.25
C PHE A 96 -8.41 2.44 -16.17
N THR A 97 -9.15 2.26 -17.25
CA THR A 97 -9.48 3.30 -18.21
C THR A 97 -10.92 3.76 -18.09
N ARG A 98 -11.29 4.84 -18.79
CA ARG A 98 -12.68 5.28 -18.86
C ARG A 98 -13.55 4.24 -19.59
N GLU A 99 -13.02 3.57 -20.60
CA GLU A 99 -13.67 2.49 -21.33
C GLU A 99 -13.93 1.30 -20.42
N PHE A 100 -12.92 0.87 -19.64
CA PHE A 100 -13.09 -0.21 -18.67
C PHE A 100 -14.20 0.12 -17.66
N SER A 101 -14.32 1.38 -17.22
CA SER A 101 -15.35 1.82 -16.27
C SER A 101 -16.79 1.76 -16.79
N GLN A 102 -16.97 1.56 -18.13
CA GLN A 102 -18.29 1.40 -18.73
C GLN A 102 -18.79 -0.05 -18.74
N ILE A 103 -17.95 -1.01 -18.35
CA ILE A 103 -18.33 -2.42 -18.23
C ILE A 103 -19.41 -2.54 -17.17
N THR A 104 -20.57 -3.12 -17.55
CA THR A 104 -21.68 -3.37 -16.63
C THR A 104 -21.28 -4.38 -15.55
N SER A 105 -21.95 -4.36 -14.40
CA SER A 105 -21.70 -5.35 -13.34
C SER A 105 -21.94 -6.79 -13.84
N VAL A 106 -22.96 -6.97 -14.68
CA VAL A 106 -23.30 -8.28 -15.27
C VAL A 106 -22.21 -8.75 -16.24
N ASP A 107 -21.74 -7.87 -17.12
CA ASP A 107 -20.69 -8.22 -18.09
C ASP A 107 -19.36 -8.51 -17.37
N PHE A 108 -19.02 -7.73 -16.35
CA PHE A 108 -17.83 -7.98 -15.52
C PHE A 108 -17.89 -9.37 -14.88
N VAL A 109 -19.01 -9.75 -14.28
CA VAL A 109 -19.18 -11.07 -13.68
C VAL A 109 -19.12 -12.18 -14.74
N LYS A 110 -19.95 -12.08 -15.81
CA LYS A 110 -20.06 -13.15 -16.79
C LYS A 110 -18.78 -13.32 -17.62
N ASN A 111 -18.26 -12.21 -18.17
CA ASN A 111 -17.16 -12.31 -19.14
C ASN A 111 -15.80 -12.44 -18.46
N ILE A 112 -15.61 -11.82 -17.28
CA ILE A 112 -14.32 -11.81 -16.60
C ILE A 112 -14.28 -12.87 -15.50
N LEU A 113 -15.16 -12.77 -14.51
CA LEU A 113 -15.06 -13.65 -13.34
C LEU A 113 -15.40 -15.12 -13.69
N LEU A 114 -16.43 -15.34 -14.52
CA LEU A 114 -16.86 -16.70 -14.86
C LEU A 114 -16.15 -17.25 -16.10
N ASN A 115 -16.19 -16.54 -17.23
CA ASN A 115 -15.69 -17.10 -18.48
C ASN A 115 -14.16 -17.09 -18.56
N LYS A 116 -13.46 -16.05 -18.04
CA LYS A 116 -11.99 -16.00 -18.04
C LYS A 116 -11.34 -16.65 -16.83
N LEU A 117 -11.85 -16.36 -15.62
CA LEU A 117 -11.21 -16.82 -14.38
C LEU A 117 -11.82 -18.11 -13.82
N HIS A 118 -12.96 -18.56 -14.37
CA HIS A 118 -13.69 -19.71 -13.87
C HIS A 118 -13.93 -19.67 -12.36
N ALA A 119 -14.27 -18.46 -11.85
CA ALA A 119 -14.44 -18.20 -10.44
C ALA A 119 -15.51 -19.16 -9.82
N ARG A 120 -15.12 -19.85 -8.76
CA ARG A 120 -16.02 -20.73 -7.98
C ARG A 120 -16.63 -19.98 -6.80
N LYS A 121 -15.89 -19.04 -6.24
CA LYS A 121 -16.34 -18.20 -5.14
C LYS A 121 -15.83 -16.78 -5.28
N ILE A 122 -16.67 -15.81 -4.94
CA ILE A 122 -16.32 -14.40 -4.93
C ILE A 122 -16.48 -13.88 -3.50
N VAL A 123 -15.43 -13.29 -2.96
CA VAL A 123 -15.42 -12.69 -1.61
C VAL A 123 -15.31 -11.17 -1.76
N ILE A 124 -16.22 -10.44 -1.17
CA ILE A 124 -16.24 -8.96 -1.22
C ILE A 124 -16.27 -8.37 0.20
N GLY A 125 -15.76 -7.17 0.35
CA GLY A 125 -15.89 -6.42 1.60
C GLY A 125 -17.24 -5.73 1.73
N PHE A 126 -17.59 -5.34 2.94
CA PHE A 126 -18.78 -4.55 3.24
C PHE A 126 -18.88 -3.28 2.37
N ASN A 127 -20.08 -2.96 1.89
CA ASN A 127 -20.34 -1.83 0.98
C ASN A 127 -19.47 -1.85 -0.32
N HIS A 128 -19.04 -3.02 -0.75
CA HIS A 128 -18.33 -3.15 -2.03
C HIS A 128 -19.31 -2.92 -3.18
N HIS A 129 -18.92 -2.04 -4.11
CA HIS A 129 -19.64 -1.78 -5.34
C HIS A 129 -18.74 -1.90 -6.55
N PHE A 130 -19.25 -2.45 -7.63
CA PHE A 130 -18.50 -2.69 -8.88
C PHE A 130 -19.39 -2.45 -10.12
N GLY A 131 -18.77 -2.50 -11.29
CA GLY A 131 -19.44 -2.24 -12.57
C GLY A 131 -19.74 -0.74 -12.81
N HIS A 132 -20.31 -0.46 -13.96
CA HIS A 132 -20.66 0.89 -14.38
C HIS A 132 -21.54 1.59 -13.36
N ASN A 133 -21.22 2.86 -13.04
CA ASN A 133 -21.93 3.67 -12.04
C ASN A 133 -22.09 2.99 -10.67
N ARG A 134 -21.28 1.99 -10.33
CA ARG A 134 -21.36 1.25 -9.06
C ARG A 134 -22.69 0.50 -8.88
N GLU A 135 -23.27 0.03 -9.97
CA GLU A 135 -24.60 -0.63 -9.99
C GLU A 135 -24.59 -2.03 -9.35
N GLY A 136 -23.43 -2.69 -9.33
CA GLY A 136 -23.26 -3.99 -8.71
C GLY A 136 -23.00 -3.87 -7.22
N ASP A 137 -23.77 -4.60 -6.42
CA ASP A 137 -23.62 -4.76 -4.97
C ASP A 137 -23.66 -6.24 -4.57
N TYR A 138 -23.66 -6.52 -3.28
CA TYR A 138 -23.73 -7.88 -2.75
C TYR A 138 -24.97 -8.64 -3.21
N GLU A 139 -26.16 -8.03 -3.16
CA GLU A 139 -27.43 -8.71 -3.52
C GLU A 139 -27.48 -9.03 -5.02
N ALA A 140 -27.03 -8.10 -5.86
CA ALA A 140 -26.93 -8.33 -7.31
C ALA A 140 -25.96 -9.48 -7.62
N LEU A 141 -24.80 -9.51 -6.94
CA LEU A 141 -23.78 -10.55 -7.11
C LEU A 141 -24.31 -11.91 -6.64
N ARG A 142 -24.98 -11.95 -5.49
CA ARG A 142 -25.59 -13.16 -4.94
C ARG A 142 -26.67 -13.75 -5.87
N LYS A 143 -27.52 -12.90 -6.46
CA LYS A 143 -28.50 -13.33 -7.43
C LYS A 143 -27.83 -13.95 -8.66
N LEU A 144 -26.81 -13.29 -9.22
CA LEU A 144 -26.04 -13.84 -10.34
C LEU A 144 -25.34 -15.16 -9.97
N GLY A 145 -24.88 -15.29 -8.73
CA GLY A 145 -24.28 -16.52 -8.20
C GLY A 145 -25.25 -17.68 -8.21
N MET A 146 -26.50 -17.49 -7.76
CA MET A 146 -27.55 -18.51 -7.79
C MET A 146 -27.90 -18.94 -9.22
N GLU A 147 -27.90 -17.99 -10.17
CA GLU A 147 -28.23 -18.25 -11.58
C GLU A 147 -27.08 -18.95 -12.33
N SER A 148 -25.84 -18.67 -11.96
CA SER A 148 -24.64 -19.07 -12.71
C SER A 148 -23.76 -20.10 -12.00
N GLY A 149 -24.11 -20.53 -10.77
CA GLY A 149 -23.47 -21.62 -10.07
C GLY A 149 -22.14 -21.26 -9.39
N PHE A 150 -21.97 -20.02 -8.89
CA PHE A 150 -20.85 -19.61 -8.04
C PHE A 150 -21.33 -19.09 -6.68
N GLU A 151 -20.46 -19.18 -5.68
CA GLU A 151 -20.76 -18.72 -4.33
C GLU A 151 -20.32 -17.26 -4.13
N VAL A 152 -21.03 -16.55 -3.23
CA VAL A 152 -20.69 -15.18 -2.84
C VAL A 152 -20.66 -15.06 -1.33
N GLU A 153 -19.62 -14.39 -0.81
CA GLU A 153 -19.47 -14.06 0.60
C GLU A 153 -19.17 -12.59 0.78
N GLU A 154 -19.90 -11.95 1.69
CA GLU A 154 -19.61 -10.57 2.11
C GLU A 154 -18.93 -10.57 3.47
N ILE A 155 -17.78 -9.91 3.57
CA ILE A 155 -17.03 -9.74 4.82
C ILE A 155 -17.49 -8.47 5.50
N PRO A 156 -17.89 -8.51 6.79
CA PRO A 156 -18.34 -7.34 7.52
C PRO A 156 -17.23 -6.29 7.70
N GLU A 157 -17.64 -5.06 7.96
CA GLU A 157 -16.71 -3.96 8.26
C GLU A 157 -15.85 -4.29 9.49
N GLN A 158 -14.57 -3.95 9.43
CA GLN A 158 -13.63 -4.18 10.52
C GLN A 158 -13.43 -2.92 11.34
N ASP A 159 -13.46 -3.06 12.66
CA ASP A 159 -13.29 -1.98 13.61
C ASP A 159 -12.01 -2.13 14.44
N ILE A 160 -11.33 -1.01 14.68
CA ILE A 160 -10.22 -0.91 15.63
C ILE A 160 -10.57 0.19 16.64
N HIS A 161 -10.57 -0.14 17.94
CA HIS A 161 -10.95 0.78 19.02
C HIS A 161 -12.32 1.46 18.79
N ASN A 162 -13.32 0.71 18.32
CA ASN A 162 -14.67 1.19 17.97
C ASN A 162 -14.69 2.22 16.81
N GLU A 163 -13.67 2.27 16.00
CA GLU A 163 -13.64 3.07 14.78
C GLU A 163 -13.51 2.17 13.56
N SER A 164 -14.43 2.28 12.60
CA SER A 164 -14.35 1.53 11.34
C SER A 164 -13.09 1.90 10.56
N VAL A 165 -12.40 0.88 10.02
CA VAL A 165 -11.15 1.05 9.29
C VAL A 165 -11.42 1.33 7.81
N SER A 166 -10.75 2.34 7.27
CA SER A 166 -10.78 2.64 5.84
C SER A 166 -9.49 3.33 5.38
N SER A 167 -9.15 3.19 4.09
CA SER A 167 -8.00 3.89 3.49
C SER A 167 -8.08 5.42 3.68
N THR A 168 -9.29 6.00 3.77
CA THR A 168 -9.48 7.44 4.03
C THR A 168 -9.02 7.84 5.43
N LYS A 169 -9.38 7.06 6.44
CA LYS A 169 -8.93 7.32 7.83
C LYS A 169 -7.43 7.10 8.00
N ILE A 170 -6.89 6.09 7.32
CA ILE A 170 -5.44 5.83 7.32
C ILE A 170 -4.68 7.00 6.70
N ARG A 171 -5.11 7.49 5.52
CA ARG A 171 -4.50 8.69 4.89
C ARG A 171 -4.54 9.90 5.82
N LYS A 172 -5.67 10.13 6.49
CA LYS A 172 -5.78 11.22 7.46
C LYS A 172 -4.76 11.08 8.58
N SER A 173 -4.64 9.90 9.20
CA SER A 173 -3.66 9.65 10.27
C SER A 173 -2.22 9.84 9.79
N LEU A 174 -1.90 9.38 8.57
CA LEU A 174 -0.57 9.57 7.98
C LEU A 174 -0.26 11.05 7.73
N LEU A 175 -1.23 11.81 7.18
CA LEU A 175 -1.07 13.26 6.92
C LEU A 175 -0.98 14.10 8.21
N GLU A 176 -1.50 13.61 9.31
CA GLU A 176 -1.35 14.20 10.65
C GLU A 176 -0.03 13.78 11.32
N GLY A 177 0.73 12.87 10.72
CA GLY A 177 1.96 12.32 11.31
C GLY A 177 1.72 11.33 12.45
N ASN A 178 0.48 10.90 12.66
CA ASN A 178 0.11 9.92 13.69
C ASN A 178 0.36 8.49 13.18
N MET A 179 1.64 8.10 13.20
CA MET A 179 2.07 6.81 12.67
C MET A 179 1.49 5.64 13.47
N GLN A 180 1.38 5.76 14.80
CA GLN A 180 0.87 4.67 15.63
C GLN A 180 -0.60 4.36 15.29
N LYS A 181 -1.45 5.39 15.12
CA LYS A 181 -2.84 5.21 14.71
C LYS A 181 -2.94 4.64 13.29
N ALA A 182 -2.13 5.13 12.36
CA ALA A 182 -2.07 4.60 11.00
C ALA A 182 -1.67 3.12 11.00
N ASN A 183 -0.62 2.76 11.73
CA ASN A 183 -0.12 1.39 11.84
C ASN A 183 -1.15 0.44 12.47
N ALA A 184 -1.90 0.90 13.49
CA ALA A 184 -2.99 0.13 14.07
C ALA A 184 -4.08 -0.21 13.05
N TYR A 185 -4.48 0.75 12.20
CA TYR A 185 -5.45 0.51 11.14
C TYR A 185 -4.90 -0.36 10.00
N LEU A 186 -3.62 -0.21 9.68
CA LEU A 186 -2.94 -1.01 8.67
C LEU A 186 -2.72 -2.45 9.13
N ASP A 187 -2.58 -2.69 10.44
CA ASP A 187 -2.11 -3.94 11.03
C ASP A 187 -0.72 -4.34 10.51
N HIS A 188 0.07 -3.35 10.13
CA HIS A 188 1.49 -3.41 9.81
C HIS A 188 2.08 -2.00 9.89
N PHE A 189 3.41 -1.89 9.93
CA PHE A 189 4.05 -0.59 9.86
C PHE A 189 3.87 0.01 8.47
N TYR A 190 3.49 1.29 8.42
CA TYR A 190 3.50 2.04 7.17
C TYR A 190 4.90 1.98 6.57
N LEU A 191 5.00 1.76 5.25
CA LEU A 191 6.29 1.59 4.60
C LEU A 191 6.45 2.51 3.38
N ILE A 192 7.71 2.84 3.10
CA ILE A 192 8.17 3.46 1.86
C ILE A 192 9.26 2.56 1.29
N MET A 193 9.15 2.18 0.02
CA MET A 193 10.13 1.38 -0.69
C MET A 193 10.70 2.16 -1.87
N GLY A 194 12.01 2.08 -2.04
CA GLY A 194 12.67 2.67 -3.20
C GLY A 194 14.17 2.42 -3.26
N PRO A 195 14.81 2.72 -4.40
CA PRO A 195 16.24 2.63 -4.54
C PRO A 195 16.91 3.69 -3.66
N ALA A 196 17.98 3.26 -2.96
CA ALA A 196 18.78 4.09 -2.10
C ALA A 196 19.97 4.68 -2.85
N LYS A 197 20.28 5.93 -2.57
CA LYS A 197 21.52 6.61 -3.03
C LYS A 197 22.16 7.33 -1.86
N PRO A 198 23.51 7.36 -1.76
CA PRO A 198 24.19 8.17 -0.76
C PRO A 198 23.66 9.61 -0.79
N SER A 199 23.38 10.14 0.39
CA SER A 199 22.79 11.46 0.55
C SER A 199 23.85 12.51 0.95
N ASN A 200 23.49 13.47 1.73
CA ASN A 200 24.17 14.68 2.09
C ASN A 200 25.58 14.43 2.69
N ILE A 201 26.60 14.97 2.04
CA ILE A 201 28.01 14.91 2.47
C ILE A 201 28.19 15.50 3.88
N LEU A 202 27.51 16.62 4.18
CA LEU A 202 27.60 17.28 5.49
C LEU A 202 27.14 16.35 6.63
N LEU A 203 26.07 15.60 6.45
CA LEU A 203 25.62 14.63 7.46
C LEU A 203 26.66 13.54 7.67
N ALA A 204 27.30 13.07 6.62
CA ALA A 204 28.37 12.07 6.71
C ALA A 204 29.59 12.62 7.47
N GLU A 205 30.01 13.87 7.21
CA GLU A 205 31.13 14.53 7.88
C GLU A 205 30.92 14.69 9.39
N ILE A 206 29.68 14.89 9.83
CA ILE A 206 29.36 14.99 11.27
C ILE A 206 29.03 13.65 11.94
N GLY A 207 29.18 12.53 11.22
CA GLY A 207 29.02 11.18 11.74
C GLY A 207 27.62 10.58 11.57
N PHE A 208 26.79 11.14 10.66
CA PHE A 208 25.45 10.68 10.34
C PHE A 208 25.30 10.41 8.84
N PRO A 209 26.08 9.47 8.24
CA PRO A 209 25.91 9.12 6.85
C PRO A 209 24.48 8.67 6.58
N SER A 210 23.88 9.15 5.50
CA SER A 210 22.48 8.91 5.16
C SER A 210 22.31 8.52 3.69
N TYR A 211 21.15 7.95 3.39
CA TYR A 211 20.74 7.56 2.06
C TYR A 211 19.42 8.23 1.72
N THR A 212 19.33 8.80 0.53
CA THR A 212 18.07 9.27 -0.05
C THR A 212 17.35 8.08 -0.67
N ILE A 213 16.06 7.94 -0.37
CA ILE A 213 15.18 6.94 -0.95
C ILE A 213 14.35 7.60 -2.06
N SER A 214 14.49 7.11 -3.27
CA SER A 214 13.73 7.61 -4.42
C SER A 214 12.31 7.05 -4.39
N ILE A 215 11.32 7.94 -4.47
CA ILE A 215 9.90 7.58 -4.57
C ILE A 215 9.55 7.54 -6.05
N GLU A 216 9.15 6.36 -6.55
CA GLU A 216 8.93 6.14 -7.98
C GLU A 216 7.57 6.66 -8.49
N GLU A 217 6.61 6.86 -7.59
CA GLU A 217 5.25 7.29 -7.95
C GLU A 217 4.87 8.61 -7.27
N ASP A 218 4.61 9.64 -8.03
CA ASP A 218 4.22 10.99 -7.55
C ASP A 218 2.97 10.98 -6.66
N CYS A 219 2.13 9.97 -6.81
CA CYS A 219 0.93 9.83 -6.01
C CYS A 219 1.14 9.04 -4.70
N LYS A 220 2.36 8.58 -4.40
CA LYS A 220 2.66 7.96 -3.12
C LYS A 220 2.47 8.97 -1.99
N LEU A 221 1.70 8.59 -0.96
CA LEU A 221 1.56 9.41 0.24
C LEU A 221 2.86 9.35 1.03
N VAL A 222 3.44 10.50 1.30
CA VAL A 222 4.58 10.65 2.20
C VAL A 222 4.10 11.37 3.46
N PRO A 223 4.51 10.96 4.67
CA PRO A 223 4.14 11.64 5.91
C PRO A 223 4.66 13.08 5.94
N PRO A 224 4.13 13.96 6.84
CA PRO A 224 4.59 15.34 6.98
C PRO A 224 6.08 15.45 7.31
N ASN A 225 6.66 16.61 7.01
CA ASN A 225 8.03 16.92 7.36
C ASN A 225 8.34 16.64 8.83
N GLY A 226 9.46 16.00 9.10
CA GLY A 226 9.89 15.66 10.45
C GLY A 226 10.90 14.53 10.50
N VAL A 227 11.15 14.05 11.70
CA VAL A 227 12.04 12.93 11.98
C VAL A 227 11.23 11.77 12.51
N TYR A 228 11.49 10.59 11.95
CA TYR A 228 10.76 9.36 12.25
C TYR A 228 11.70 8.25 12.67
N ALA A 229 11.30 7.48 13.66
CA ALA A 229 11.94 6.19 13.95
C ALA A 229 11.44 5.16 12.93
N VAL A 230 12.40 4.47 12.29
CA VAL A 230 12.11 3.45 11.27
C VAL A 230 12.92 2.18 11.52
N THR A 231 12.43 1.07 10.97
CA THR A 231 13.27 -0.09 10.64
C THR A 231 13.56 -0.05 9.15
N VAL A 232 14.81 -0.31 8.78
CA VAL A 232 15.29 -0.35 7.40
C VAL A 232 15.58 -1.80 7.06
N ASP A 233 14.96 -2.32 6.01
CA ASP A 233 15.17 -3.65 5.47
C ASP A 233 15.64 -3.56 4.01
N GLY A 234 16.49 -4.46 3.58
CA GLY A 234 17.11 -4.48 2.23
C GLY A 234 18.64 -4.55 2.27
N GLY A 235 19.22 -4.57 3.47
CA GLY A 235 20.61 -4.90 3.73
C GLY A 235 20.81 -6.38 4.06
N SER A 236 21.86 -6.70 4.83
CA SER A 236 22.12 -8.05 5.35
C SER A 236 21.07 -8.46 6.39
N GLU A 237 20.70 -7.52 7.26
CA GLU A 237 19.67 -7.70 8.29
C GLU A 237 18.88 -6.38 8.46
N PRO A 238 17.61 -6.46 8.93
CA PRO A 238 16.85 -5.26 9.28
C PRO A 238 17.52 -4.47 10.39
N GLN A 239 17.63 -3.15 10.21
CA GLN A 239 18.33 -2.25 11.14
C GLN A 239 17.42 -1.09 11.57
N LYS A 240 17.67 -0.56 12.77
CA LYS A 240 17.02 0.67 13.23
C LYS A 240 17.62 1.88 12.48
N GLY A 241 16.76 2.87 12.20
CA GLY A 241 17.18 4.09 11.52
C GLY A 241 16.36 5.32 11.90
N MET A 242 16.95 6.50 11.63
CA MET A 242 16.27 7.79 11.63
C MET A 242 15.90 8.15 10.20
N CYS A 243 14.63 8.38 9.93
CA CYS A 243 14.18 8.87 8.64
C CYS A 243 13.81 10.36 8.73
N PHE A 244 14.40 11.15 7.87
CA PHE A 244 14.10 12.56 7.69
C PHE A 244 13.18 12.72 6.49
N VAL A 245 12.00 13.30 6.73
CA VAL A 245 11.06 13.68 5.68
C VAL A 245 11.06 15.20 5.63
N ARG A 246 11.41 15.78 4.48
CA ARG A 246 11.47 17.24 4.28
C ARG A 246 11.16 17.62 2.84
N LYS A 247 10.76 18.87 2.62
CA LYS A 247 10.64 19.39 1.26
C LYS A 247 12.02 19.47 0.61
N ASN A 248 12.08 19.14 -0.66
CA ASN A 248 13.28 19.33 -1.45
C ASN A 248 13.46 20.83 -1.73
N GLU A 249 14.60 21.42 -1.34
CA GLU A 249 14.89 22.83 -1.58
C GLU A 249 15.06 23.16 -3.07
N GLU A 250 15.56 22.17 -3.85
CA GLU A 250 15.76 22.31 -5.30
C GLU A 250 14.47 22.12 -6.09
N SER A 251 13.50 21.38 -5.54
CA SER A 251 12.19 21.11 -6.13
C SER A 251 11.12 21.13 -5.04
N PRO A 252 10.50 22.28 -4.75
CA PRO A 252 9.52 22.43 -3.66
C PRO A 252 8.27 21.54 -3.78
N ILE A 253 8.07 20.91 -4.94
CA ILE A 253 6.97 19.95 -5.19
C ILE A 253 7.36 18.56 -4.68
N ASP A 254 8.66 18.26 -4.63
CA ASP A 254 9.17 16.95 -4.26
C ASP A 254 9.47 16.85 -2.76
N THR A 255 9.14 15.72 -2.19
CA THR A 255 9.49 15.39 -0.80
C THR A 255 10.73 14.52 -0.80
N LEU A 256 11.74 14.94 -0.04
CA LEU A 256 12.96 14.17 0.18
C LEU A 256 12.76 13.24 1.37
N VAL A 257 13.07 11.97 1.16
CA VAL A 257 13.08 10.94 2.20
C VAL A 257 14.52 10.46 2.37
N GLU A 258 15.13 10.79 3.50
CA GLU A 258 16.50 10.41 3.82
C GLU A 258 16.52 9.52 5.05
N VAL A 259 17.36 8.50 5.07
CA VAL A 259 17.51 7.61 6.22
C VAL A 259 18.96 7.48 6.65
N HIS A 260 19.19 7.56 7.96
CA HIS A 260 20.47 7.25 8.62
C HIS A 260 20.30 5.96 9.42
N LEU A 261 21.22 4.99 9.24
CA LEU A 261 21.27 3.76 10.03
C LEU A 261 21.94 4.01 11.37
N THR A 262 21.33 3.53 12.48
CA THR A 262 21.84 3.84 13.82
C THR A 262 23.00 2.98 14.26
N GLU A 263 23.15 1.77 13.73
CA GLU A 263 24.10 0.77 14.25
C GLU A 263 25.19 0.37 13.24
N ASN A 264 24.85 0.14 11.99
CA ASN A 264 25.78 -0.39 11.00
C ASN A 264 25.87 0.51 9.78
N GLN A 265 27.09 0.73 9.28
CA GLN A 265 27.35 1.54 8.09
C GLN A 265 27.48 0.65 6.84
N GLU A 266 26.53 -0.25 6.63
CA GLU A 266 26.51 -1.05 5.41
C GLU A 266 26.32 -0.14 4.19
N ILE A 267 27.04 -0.44 3.09
CA ILE A 267 26.87 0.27 1.82
C ILE A 267 25.57 -0.22 1.17
N LEU A 268 24.58 0.67 1.09
CA LEU A 268 23.24 0.40 0.58
C LEU A 268 22.99 1.03 -0.79
N ASP A 269 24.02 1.56 -1.44
CA ASP A 269 23.88 2.24 -2.72
C ASP A 269 23.26 1.34 -3.79
N ASN A 270 22.25 1.91 -4.49
CA ASN A 270 21.44 1.23 -5.52
C ASN A 270 20.63 0.00 -5.05
N LYS A 271 20.62 -0.32 -3.76
CA LYS A 271 19.72 -1.33 -3.21
C LYS A 271 18.29 -0.77 -3.07
N ILE A 272 17.29 -1.65 -3.23
CA ILE A 272 15.91 -1.32 -2.87
C ILE A 272 15.77 -1.49 -1.37
N LEU A 273 15.45 -0.40 -0.68
CA LEU A 273 15.22 -0.41 0.76
C LEU A 273 13.74 -0.31 1.07
N SER A 274 13.33 -0.95 2.16
CA SER A 274 12.02 -0.84 2.78
C SER A 274 12.15 -0.13 4.12
N LEU A 275 11.56 1.06 4.23
CA LEU A 275 11.52 1.83 5.47
C LEU A 275 10.19 1.60 6.16
N TYR A 276 10.19 0.93 7.31
CA TYR A 276 9.00 0.69 8.15
C TYR A 276 8.91 1.77 9.24
N PHE A 277 7.89 2.62 9.15
CA PHE A 277 7.72 3.77 10.04
C PHE A 277 7.02 3.39 11.34
N HIS A 278 7.66 3.62 12.48
CA HIS A 278 7.13 3.30 13.81
C HIS A 278 6.42 4.48 14.45
N LYS A 279 7.13 5.59 14.62
CA LYS A 279 6.63 6.80 15.29
C LYS A 279 7.31 8.06 14.73
N ARG A 280 6.62 9.19 14.81
CA ARG A 280 7.21 10.50 14.58
C ARG A 280 7.95 10.92 15.86
N LEU A 281 9.25 11.19 15.76
CA LEU A 281 10.06 11.64 16.91
C LEU A 281 9.84 13.13 17.16
N ARG A 282 9.81 13.93 16.09
CA ARG A 282 9.58 15.38 16.15
C ARG A 282 9.20 15.97 14.80
N GLU A 283 8.75 17.19 14.83
CA GLU A 283 8.59 18.03 13.65
C GLU A 283 9.94 18.52 13.11
N GLU A 284 9.93 19.05 11.90
CA GLU A 284 11.09 19.73 11.33
C GLU A 284 11.43 20.95 12.17
N LYS A 285 12.74 21.19 12.38
CA LYS A 285 13.25 22.36 13.11
C LYS A 285 14.34 23.02 12.28
N THR A 286 14.30 24.34 12.23
CA THR A 286 15.42 25.12 11.72
C THR A 286 16.55 25.12 12.73
N ILE A 287 17.73 24.66 12.33
CA ILE A 287 18.92 24.55 13.19
C ILE A 287 20.00 25.44 12.57
N ALA A 288 20.51 26.37 13.37
CA ALA A 288 21.37 27.44 12.86
C ALA A 288 22.85 27.03 12.70
N THR A 289 23.34 26.08 13.52
CA THR A 289 24.75 25.67 13.50
C THR A 289 24.90 24.16 13.30
N VAL A 290 26.05 23.75 12.75
CA VAL A 290 26.38 22.33 12.56
C VAL A 290 26.49 21.60 13.90
N GLU A 291 27.00 22.30 14.94
CA GLU A 291 27.13 21.74 16.27
C GLU A 291 25.76 21.43 16.91
N ASP A 292 24.81 22.35 16.76
CA ASP A 292 23.44 22.15 17.26
C ASP A 292 22.72 21.07 16.46
N LEU A 293 22.98 20.96 15.16
CA LEU A 293 22.49 19.88 14.32
C LEU A 293 22.99 18.53 14.86
N LYS A 294 24.29 18.41 15.10
CA LYS A 294 24.89 17.17 15.63
C LYS A 294 24.28 16.78 16.97
N LYS A 295 24.12 17.74 17.90
CA LYS A 295 23.47 17.51 19.21
C LYS A 295 22.03 17.03 19.05
N GLN A 296 21.27 17.66 18.16
CA GLN A 296 19.88 17.28 17.91
C GLN A 296 19.79 15.87 17.33
N LEU A 297 20.66 15.51 16.35
CA LEU A 297 20.69 14.17 15.76
C LEU A 297 21.07 13.09 16.78
N GLN A 298 21.98 13.38 17.72
CA GLN A 298 22.30 12.47 18.84
C GLN A 298 21.09 12.26 19.75
N LEU A 299 20.35 13.35 20.06
CA LEU A 299 19.12 13.27 20.85
C LEU A 299 18.04 12.46 20.13
N ASP A 300 17.83 12.70 18.84
CA ASP A 300 16.89 11.95 18.02
C ASP A 300 17.25 10.45 17.99
N LYS A 301 18.53 10.12 17.83
CA LYS A 301 19.05 8.75 17.85
C LYS A 301 18.74 8.05 19.16
N SER A 302 18.91 8.73 20.30
CA SER A 302 18.64 8.15 21.64
C SER A 302 17.14 7.83 21.89
N GLN A 303 16.23 8.32 21.06
CA GLN A 303 14.79 8.04 21.15
C GLN A 303 14.33 6.83 20.31
N ILE A 304 15.24 6.23 19.56
CA ILE A 304 14.95 5.07 18.69
C ILE A 304 15.12 3.75 19.45
N ASP A 305 15.88 3.73 20.50
CA ASP A 305 16.22 2.57 21.36
C ASP A 305 15.01 2.02 22.19
#